data_1461d09b2612abcaaec1fd8114df31a4
#
_entry.id   1461d09b2612abcaaec1fd8114df31a4
#
_cell.length_a   1.000
_cell.length_b   1.000
_cell.length_c   1.000
_cell.angle_alpha   90.00
_cell.angle_beta   90.00
_cell.angle_gamma   90.00
#
_symmetry.space_group_name_H-M   'P 1'
#
loop_
_entity.id
_entity.type
_entity.pdbx_description
1 polymer ?
#
loop_
_entity_poly.entity_id
_entity_poly.type
_entity_poly.pdbx_seq_one_letter_code
_entity_poly.pdbx_strand_id
1 'polypeptide(L)'
;MLKSLKLVNYRSFSKLYLKFHPKKNIILANNAKGKSNVVEAIYMLSFLKSFRTERNAELIKFGNASSYASFEYLANDILNRIEITIEPKGKLVKQNDKMIKNAKEYNQRFEAVLFEPFDLNILKGAPGLRRKYIDSILTRLSPSYRDELLSYNKVLMNRNKALKMYKDKNSLKAVLKSYDTQLITLGVALVEKRKTFTENFNTICKDIHKELSGTDELNIEYRSNIDIEKDIKKAYEEAFNANIDKDIDRKSTALGPHRDDYAISINENEARKFASQGQLRTVMLSMKIAELKMIRSFNKDVTLLLDDVFSELDKKRKKYLLDAVGDMQVIFTLQDMDDIKDLIDDDYLIIKLETNEMIYGGRNGR
;
A
#
# COMPACT_ATOMS: atom_id res chain seq x y z
N MET A 1 -4.77 2.18 16.91
CA MET A 1 -5.95 3.08 16.81
C MET A 1 -5.50 4.53 16.93
N LEU A 2 -5.80 5.38 15.92
CA LEU A 2 -5.47 6.81 15.89
C LEU A 2 -6.33 7.59 16.89
N LYS A 3 -5.73 8.50 17.66
CA LYS A 3 -6.41 9.35 18.66
C LYS A 3 -6.48 10.80 18.21
N SER A 4 -5.37 11.35 17.71
CA SER A 4 -5.31 12.73 17.27
C SER A 4 -4.33 12.94 16.11
N LEU A 5 -4.58 13.99 15.34
CA LEU A 5 -3.75 14.48 14.25
C LEU A 5 -3.60 15.99 14.37
N LYS A 6 -2.37 16.48 14.32
CA LYS A 6 -2.04 17.90 14.20
C LYS A 6 -1.21 18.12 12.94
N LEU A 7 -1.62 19.04 12.10
CA LEU A 7 -0.89 19.45 10.90
C LEU A 7 -0.57 20.95 10.97
N VAL A 8 0.63 21.31 10.52
CA VAL A 8 1.04 22.70 10.35
C VAL A 8 1.74 22.84 9.00
N ASN A 9 1.29 23.78 8.19
CA ASN A 9 1.79 24.04 6.84
C ASN A 9 1.85 22.79 5.96
N TYR A 10 0.84 21.92 6.06
CA TYR A 10 0.76 20.66 5.31
C TYR A 10 -0.24 20.77 4.18
N ARG A 11 0.19 20.58 2.94
CA ARG A 11 -0.66 20.68 1.74
C ARG A 11 -1.45 22.00 1.74
N SER A 12 -2.79 21.93 1.83
CA SER A 12 -3.68 23.11 1.90
C SER A 12 -3.80 23.73 3.29
N PHE A 13 -3.41 23.00 4.35
CA PHE A 13 -3.65 23.40 5.73
C PHE A 13 -2.54 24.30 6.28
N SER A 14 -2.90 25.47 6.82
CA SER A 14 -1.97 26.26 7.66
C SER A 14 -1.84 25.65 9.04
N LYS A 15 -2.98 25.34 9.67
CA LYS A 15 -3.11 24.58 10.92
C LYS A 15 -4.37 23.74 10.86
N LEU A 16 -4.27 22.49 11.31
CA LEU A 16 -5.41 21.61 11.51
C LEU A 16 -5.15 20.76 12.76
N TYR A 17 -6.17 20.56 13.58
CA TYR A 17 -6.15 19.65 14.71
C TYR A 17 -7.43 18.84 14.72
N LEU A 18 -7.30 17.51 14.70
CA LEU A 18 -8.43 16.58 14.70
C LEU A 18 -8.27 15.57 15.82
N LYS A 19 -9.40 15.20 16.45
CA LYS A 19 -9.53 14.03 17.33
C LYS A 19 -10.34 12.97 16.58
N PHE A 20 -10.07 11.70 16.90
CA PHE A 20 -10.73 10.58 16.23
C PHE A 20 -11.48 9.71 17.21
N HIS A 21 -12.65 9.25 16.77
CA HIS A 21 -13.44 8.25 17.45
C HIS A 21 -12.81 6.86 17.31
N PRO A 22 -12.94 5.97 18.31
CA PRO A 22 -12.38 4.61 18.25
C PRO A 22 -12.87 3.77 17.08
N LYS A 23 -14.08 4.00 16.59
CA LYS A 23 -14.70 3.21 15.53
C LYS A 23 -14.81 4.02 14.25
N LYS A 24 -15.91 4.72 14.01
CA LYS A 24 -16.22 5.35 12.73
C LYS A 24 -15.94 6.85 12.77
N ASN A 25 -15.19 7.36 11.80
CA ASN A 25 -14.87 8.76 11.63
C ASN A 25 -15.21 9.19 10.19
N ILE A 26 -16.00 10.23 10.05
CA ILE A 26 -16.48 10.72 8.76
C ILE A 26 -15.92 12.12 8.55
N ILE A 27 -14.97 12.24 7.63
CA ILE A 27 -14.43 13.54 7.20
C ILE A 27 -15.32 14.06 6.09
N LEU A 28 -16.15 15.05 6.43
CA LEU A 28 -17.11 15.65 5.53
C LEU A 28 -16.59 16.97 5.01
N ALA A 29 -16.54 17.15 3.70
CA ALA A 29 -16.23 18.39 3.05
C ALA A 29 -16.53 18.32 1.55
N ASN A 30 -16.74 19.47 0.92
CA ASN A 30 -16.81 19.59 -0.53
C ASN A 30 -15.50 19.15 -1.21
N ASN A 31 -15.54 18.98 -2.53
CA ASN A 31 -14.35 18.65 -3.29
C ASN A 31 -13.26 19.73 -3.16
N ALA A 32 -12.00 19.31 -3.24
CA ALA A 32 -10.81 20.15 -3.12
C ALA A 32 -10.61 20.85 -1.75
N LYS A 33 -11.40 20.52 -0.71
CA LYS A 33 -11.23 21.07 0.65
C LYS A 33 -10.24 20.33 1.54
N GLY A 34 -9.51 19.36 0.99
CA GLY A 34 -8.40 18.72 1.69
C GLY A 34 -8.73 17.39 2.36
N LYS A 35 -9.89 16.75 2.10
CA LYS A 35 -10.22 15.41 2.60
C LYS A 35 -9.07 14.42 2.40
N SER A 36 -8.66 14.23 1.15
CA SER A 36 -7.54 13.32 0.81
C SER A 36 -6.20 13.75 1.41
N ASN A 37 -5.99 15.04 1.73
CA ASN A 37 -4.78 15.49 2.39
C ASN A 37 -4.72 15.02 3.86
N VAL A 38 -5.87 14.92 4.53
CA VAL A 38 -5.96 14.32 5.88
C VAL A 38 -5.66 12.84 5.82
N VAL A 39 -6.27 12.11 4.88
CA VAL A 39 -6.02 10.68 4.66
C VAL A 39 -4.54 10.43 4.33
N GLU A 40 -3.96 11.26 3.46
CA GLU A 40 -2.53 11.21 3.10
C GLU A 40 -1.61 11.39 4.32
N ALA A 41 -1.93 12.33 5.21
CA ALA A 41 -1.19 12.52 6.44
C ALA A 41 -1.28 11.30 7.36
N ILE A 42 -2.48 10.71 7.52
CA ILE A 42 -2.67 9.50 8.35
C ILE A 42 -1.94 8.29 7.74
N TYR A 43 -2.01 8.12 6.42
CA TYR A 43 -1.25 7.07 5.73
C TYR A 43 0.26 7.21 5.95
N MET A 44 0.76 8.45 5.98
CA MET A 44 2.18 8.73 6.24
C MET A 44 2.62 8.27 7.64
N LEU A 45 1.72 8.21 8.63
CA LEU A 45 2.01 7.63 9.94
C LEU A 45 2.39 6.15 9.85
N SER A 46 1.75 5.38 8.96
CA SER A 46 2.09 3.95 8.77
C SER A 46 3.38 3.74 7.98
N PHE A 47 3.61 4.54 6.95
CA PHE A 47 4.63 4.22 5.94
C PHE A 47 5.77 5.23 5.85
N LEU A 48 5.71 6.34 6.55
CA LEU A 48 6.60 7.51 6.41
C LEU A 48 6.68 8.03 4.95
N LYS A 49 5.68 7.69 4.14
CA LYS A 49 5.58 8.02 2.71
C LYS A 49 4.18 8.50 2.38
N SER A 50 4.07 9.39 1.40
CA SER A 50 2.80 9.69 0.77
C SER A 50 2.43 8.58 -0.23
N PHE A 51 1.13 8.33 -0.42
CA PHE A 51 0.64 7.48 -1.52
C PHE A 51 0.47 8.25 -2.83
N ARG A 52 0.45 9.59 -2.78
CA ARG A 52 0.20 10.47 -3.93
C ARG A 52 1.47 11.01 -4.57
N THR A 53 2.56 11.16 -3.80
CA THR A 53 3.80 11.76 -4.29
C THR A 53 5.04 11.19 -3.61
N GLU A 54 6.14 11.14 -4.35
CA GLU A 54 7.47 10.83 -3.80
C GLU A 54 8.24 12.11 -3.41
N ARG A 55 7.72 13.31 -3.78
CA ARG A 55 8.38 14.59 -3.57
C ARG A 55 7.93 15.24 -2.27
N ASN A 56 8.81 15.32 -1.28
CA ASN A 56 8.49 15.97 0.00
C ASN A 56 8.03 17.42 -0.14
N ALA A 57 8.59 18.16 -1.10
CA ALA A 57 8.21 19.56 -1.34
C ALA A 57 6.70 19.73 -1.63
N GLU A 58 6.06 18.73 -2.24
CA GLU A 58 4.62 18.77 -2.54
C GLU A 58 3.74 18.56 -1.30
N LEU A 59 4.29 18.04 -0.20
CA LEU A 59 3.60 17.91 1.09
C LEU A 59 3.61 19.21 1.89
N ILE A 60 4.49 20.14 1.55
CA ILE A 60 4.65 21.43 2.22
C ILE A 60 3.69 22.44 1.60
N LYS A 61 2.99 23.20 2.44
CA LYS A 61 2.11 24.27 1.96
C LYS A 61 2.92 25.30 1.18
N PHE A 62 2.39 25.71 0.03
CA PHE A 62 3.02 26.71 -0.83
C PHE A 62 3.43 27.96 -0.04
N GLY A 63 4.65 28.45 -0.28
CA GLY A 63 5.22 29.62 0.43
C GLY A 63 5.84 29.31 1.79
N ASN A 64 5.92 28.03 2.22
CA ASN A 64 6.53 27.64 3.49
C ASN A 64 7.81 26.82 3.27
N ALA A 65 8.76 26.90 4.20
CA ALA A 65 10.01 26.16 4.13
C ALA A 65 9.88 24.69 4.58
N SER A 66 8.93 24.40 5.46
CA SER A 66 8.72 23.08 6.03
C SER A 66 7.27 22.87 6.43
N SER A 67 6.91 21.61 6.66
CA SER A 67 5.63 21.18 7.19
C SER A 67 5.86 20.32 8.44
N TYR A 68 4.86 20.28 9.33
CA TYR A 68 4.89 19.48 10.53
C TYR A 68 3.61 18.68 10.67
N ALA A 69 3.75 17.40 11.01
CA ALA A 69 2.65 16.51 11.36
C ALA A 69 2.93 15.83 12.69
N SER A 70 1.93 15.79 13.58
CA SER A 70 2.02 15.06 14.85
C SER A 70 0.79 14.19 15.02
N PHE A 71 1.01 12.97 15.49
CA PHE A 71 0.00 11.93 15.66
C PHE A 71 0.09 11.35 17.05
N GLU A 72 -1.06 11.12 17.66
CA GLU A 72 -1.18 10.29 18.85
C GLU A 72 -2.03 9.07 18.51
N TYR A 73 -1.55 7.88 18.89
CA TYR A 73 -2.23 6.62 18.63
C TYR A 73 -2.01 5.60 19.74
N LEU A 74 -2.99 4.74 19.93
CA LEU A 74 -2.86 3.57 20.81
C LEU A 74 -2.38 2.37 20.01
N ALA A 75 -1.40 1.66 20.56
CA ALA A 75 -0.98 0.34 20.10
C ALA A 75 -0.77 -0.54 21.33
N ASN A 76 -1.47 -1.67 21.42
CA ASN A 76 -1.50 -2.53 22.62
C ASN A 76 -1.80 -1.72 23.88
N ASP A 77 -2.81 -0.85 23.83
CA ASP A 77 -3.26 0.05 24.91
C ASP A 77 -2.19 1.06 25.41
N ILE A 78 -1.06 1.16 24.75
CA ILE A 78 -0.03 2.15 25.04
C ILE A 78 -0.19 3.35 24.10
N LEU A 79 -0.29 4.55 24.70
CA LEU A 79 -0.31 5.79 23.93
C LEU A 79 1.09 6.07 23.39
N ASN A 80 1.16 6.23 22.07
CA ASN A 80 2.38 6.59 21.35
C ASN A 80 2.20 7.92 20.63
N ARG A 81 3.31 8.65 20.46
CA ARG A 81 3.36 9.90 19.70
C ARG A 81 4.41 9.81 18.63
N ILE A 82 4.03 10.23 17.42
CA ILE A 82 4.93 10.40 16.28
C ILE A 82 4.87 11.86 15.84
N GLU A 83 6.03 12.44 15.60
CA GLU A 83 6.19 13.77 15.04
C GLU A 83 7.04 13.69 13.78
N ILE A 84 6.57 14.29 12.70
CA ILE A 84 7.26 14.30 11.42
C ILE A 84 7.42 15.75 10.96
N THR A 85 8.65 16.22 10.90
CA THR A 85 8.99 17.48 10.21
C THR A 85 9.39 17.13 8.79
N ILE A 86 8.73 17.75 7.83
CA ILE A 86 8.94 17.51 6.39
C ILE A 86 9.65 18.71 5.79
N GLU A 87 10.81 18.45 5.21
CA GLU A 87 11.60 19.42 4.45
C GLU A 87 11.70 18.95 2.98
N PRO A 88 12.00 19.84 2.03
CA PRO A 88 12.10 19.45 0.62
C PRO A 88 13.08 18.29 0.37
N LYS A 89 14.17 18.22 1.14
CA LYS A 89 15.25 17.22 0.98
C LYS A 89 15.11 15.99 1.88
N GLY A 90 14.21 16.00 2.85
CA GLY A 90 14.10 14.88 3.80
C GLY A 90 12.96 15.00 4.80
N LYS A 91 12.95 14.08 5.75
CA LYS A 91 12.02 14.06 6.88
C LYS A 91 12.81 13.82 8.17
N LEU A 92 12.47 14.55 9.21
CA LEU A 92 12.90 14.28 10.58
C LEU A 92 11.74 13.63 11.32
N VAL A 93 11.98 12.49 11.90
CA VAL A 93 10.93 11.70 12.59
C VAL A 93 11.34 11.53 14.05
N LYS A 94 10.40 11.83 14.95
CA LYS A 94 10.51 11.47 16.38
C LYS A 94 9.40 10.53 16.75
N GLN A 95 9.73 9.52 17.55
CA GLN A 95 8.76 8.60 18.16
C GLN A 95 8.95 8.63 19.68
N ASN A 96 7.90 9.02 20.39
CA ASN A 96 7.94 9.17 21.86
C ASN A 96 9.18 9.99 22.29
N ASP A 97 9.36 11.18 21.69
CA ASP A 97 10.44 12.13 21.89
C ASP A 97 11.85 11.65 21.46
N LYS A 98 11.98 10.42 21.00
CA LYS A 98 13.24 9.86 20.51
C LYS A 98 13.37 10.03 18.99
N MET A 99 14.50 10.60 18.54
CA MET A 99 14.81 10.71 17.10
C MET A 99 15.00 9.35 16.45
N ILE A 100 14.33 9.15 15.32
CA ILE A 100 14.47 7.96 14.46
C ILE A 100 15.51 8.28 13.39
N LYS A 101 16.65 7.58 13.41
CA LYS A 101 17.79 7.84 12.51
C LYS A 101 17.61 7.18 11.14
N ASN A 102 16.90 6.07 11.08
CA ASN A 102 16.68 5.30 9.84
C ASN A 102 15.35 4.54 9.89
N ALA A 103 14.87 4.12 8.73
CA ALA A 103 13.59 3.42 8.60
C ALA A 103 13.52 2.08 9.37
N LYS A 104 14.65 1.46 9.72
CA LYS A 104 14.67 0.22 10.53
C LYS A 104 14.38 0.49 11.99
N GLU A 105 14.71 1.68 12.50
CA GLU A 105 14.41 2.09 13.87
C GLU A 105 12.95 2.49 14.05
N TYR A 106 12.25 2.83 12.94
CA TYR A 106 10.83 3.15 12.98
C TYR A 106 10.04 1.90 13.35
N ASN A 107 9.65 1.84 14.63
CA ASN A 107 8.80 0.77 15.11
C ASN A 107 7.36 1.02 14.68
N GLN A 108 7.00 0.49 13.53
CA GLN A 108 5.70 0.63 12.92
C GLN A 108 4.66 -0.14 13.74
N ARG A 109 4.08 0.55 14.74
CA ARG A 109 3.00 0.00 15.56
C ARG A 109 1.61 0.44 15.10
N PHE A 110 1.55 1.44 14.22
CA PHE A 110 0.30 1.88 13.59
C PHE A 110 0.20 1.31 12.18
N GLU A 111 -0.84 0.54 11.94
CA GLU A 111 -1.11 -0.06 10.66
C GLU A 111 -2.35 0.58 10.01
N ALA A 112 -2.24 1.00 8.77
CA ALA A 112 -3.36 1.48 7.98
C ALA A 112 -3.48 0.71 6.67
N VAL A 113 -4.72 0.42 6.27
CA VAL A 113 -5.05 -0.05 4.92
C VAL A 113 -5.80 1.06 4.21
N LEU A 114 -5.33 1.43 3.04
CA LEU A 114 -5.93 2.50 2.23
C LEU A 114 -6.73 1.91 1.07
N PHE A 115 -7.94 2.42 0.90
CA PHE A 115 -8.75 2.27 -0.31
C PHE A 115 -8.89 3.63 -0.96
N GLU A 116 -8.57 3.73 -2.23
CA GLU A 116 -8.71 4.95 -3.03
C GLU A 116 -9.15 4.63 -4.47
N PRO A 117 -9.78 5.56 -5.19
CA PRO A 117 -10.20 5.32 -6.58
C PRO A 117 -9.05 4.96 -7.52
N PHE A 118 -7.83 5.45 -7.22
CA PHE A 118 -6.63 5.17 -8.00
C PHE A 118 -6.20 3.69 -7.95
N ASP A 119 -6.67 2.92 -6.96
CA ASP A 119 -6.38 1.49 -6.82
C ASP A 119 -6.77 0.67 -8.06
N LEU A 120 -7.76 1.12 -8.85
CA LEU A 120 -8.12 0.47 -10.12
C LEU A 120 -6.97 0.39 -11.11
N ASN A 121 -5.97 1.26 -11.00
CA ASN A 121 -4.76 1.20 -11.84
C ASN A 121 -3.87 -0.01 -11.52
N ILE A 122 -4.02 -0.64 -10.36
CA ILE A 122 -3.35 -1.91 -10.03
C ILE A 122 -3.79 -2.98 -11.04
N LEU A 123 -5.09 -3.00 -11.40
CA LEU A 123 -5.65 -3.96 -12.35
C LEU A 123 -5.32 -3.60 -13.80
N LYS A 124 -5.48 -2.32 -14.18
CA LYS A 124 -5.36 -1.84 -15.57
C LYS A 124 -3.94 -1.50 -16.01
N GLY A 125 -3.11 -1.09 -15.06
CA GLY A 125 -1.80 -0.52 -15.32
C GLY A 125 -0.70 -1.55 -15.61
N ALA A 126 0.53 -1.04 -15.64
CA ALA A 126 1.72 -1.85 -15.89
C ALA A 126 1.99 -2.88 -14.77
N PRO A 127 2.70 -3.98 -15.07
CA PRO A 127 3.07 -5.01 -14.09
C PRO A 127 3.73 -4.47 -12.81
N GLY A 128 4.46 -3.38 -12.93
CA GLY A 128 5.10 -2.70 -11.78
C GLY A 128 4.14 -2.28 -10.68
N LEU A 129 2.89 -1.87 -11.03
CA LEU A 129 1.88 -1.51 -10.03
C LEU A 129 1.40 -2.73 -9.25
N ARG A 130 1.15 -3.85 -9.93
CA ARG A 130 0.76 -5.11 -9.28
C ARG A 130 1.84 -5.64 -8.36
N ARG A 131 3.12 -5.64 -8.83
CA ARG A 131 4.25 -5.99 -7.96
C ARG A 131 4.33 -5.09 -6.73
N LYS A 132 4.28 -3.78 -6.92
CA LYS A 132 4.35 -2.80 -5.82
C LYS A 132 3.22 -3.03 -4.80
N TYR A 133 2.02 -3.36 -5.27
CA TYR A 133 0.87 -3.67 -4.41
C TYR A 133 1.12 -4.94 -3.58
N ILE A 134 1.44 -6.06 -4.22
CA ILE A 134 1.71 -7.33 -3.52
C ILE A 134 2.94 -7.22 -2.60
N ASP A 135 4.02 -6.60 -3.06
CA ASP A 135 5.22 -6.38 -2.25
C ASP A 135 4.92 -5.50 -1.02
N SER A 136 3.99 -4.53 -1.15
CA SER A 136 3.58 -3.71 -0.01
C SER A 136 2.89 -4.52 1.09
N ILE A 137 2.08 -5.50 0.73
CA ILE A 137 1.43 -6.41 1.69
C ILE A 137 2.48 -7.35 2.30
N LEU A 138 3.28 -8.02 1.47
CA LEU A 138 4.31 -8.97 1.91
C LEU A 138 5.34 -8.34 2.86
N THR A 139 5.77 -7.12 2.59
CA THR A 139 6.74 -6.41 3.46
C THR A 139 6.18 -6.07 4.84
N ARG A 140 4.87 -5.99 4.98
CA ARG A 140 4.17 -5.79 6.26
C ARG A 140 4.00 -7.10 7.03
N LEU A 141 3.73 -8.19 6.30
CA LEU A 141 3.50 -9.52 6.89
C LEU A 141 4.81 -10.26 7.22
N SER A 142 5.90 -9.95 6.51
CA SER A 142 7.18 -10.67 6.63
C SER A 142 8.37 -9.71 6.65
N PRO A 143 8.98 -9.46 7.84
CA PRO A 143 10.21 -8.68 7.94
C PRO A 143 11.36 -9.26 7.11
N SER A 144 11.48 -10.60 7.01
CA SER A 144 12.51 -11.24 6.18
C SER A 144 12.31 -10.95 4.69
N TYR A 145 11.05 -10.96 4.20
CA TYR A 145 10.76 -10.58 2.83
C TYR A 145 11.16 -9.13 2.54
N ARG A 146 10.86 -8.22 3.47
CA ARG A 146 11.26 -6.81 3.34
C ARG A 146 12.77 -6.66 3.20
N ASP A 147 13.55 -7.32 4.05
CA ASP A 147 15.01 -7.21 4.05
C ASP A 147 15.61 -7.86 2.79
N GLU A 148 15.05 -8.97 2.31
CA GLU A 148 15.43 -9.63 1.06
C GLU A 148 15.12 -8.75 -0.15
N LEU A 149 13.93 -8.14 -0.20
CA LEU A 149 13.52 -7.23 -1.29
C LEU A 149 14.42 -6.00 -1.37
N LEU A 150 14.75 -5.40 -0.22
CA LEU A 150 15.68 -4.27 -0.15
C LEU A 150 17.08 -4.66 -0.63
N SER A 151 17.58 -5.83 -0.20
CA SER A 151 18.88 -6.36 -0.61
C SER A 151 18.91 -6.67 -2.11
N TYR A 152 17.88 -7.35 -2.63
CA TYR A 152 17.73 -7.63 -4.04
C TYR A 152 17.75 -6.35 -4.90
N ASN A 153 16.97 -5.36 -4.53
CA ASN A 153 16.91 -4.09 -5.26
C ASN A 153 18.27 -3.34 -5.24
N LYS A 154 19.01 -3.41 -4.14
CA LYS A 154 20.36 -2.83 -4.03
C LYS A 154 21.35 -3.53 -4.96
N VAL A 155 21.37 -4.88 -4.97
CA VAL A 155 22.24 -5.67 -5.86
C VAL A 155 21.87 -5.43 -7.33
N LEU A 156 20.57 -5.42 -7.65
CA LEU A 156 20.07 -5.13 -9.00
C LEU A 156 20.51 -3.76 -9.51
N MET A 157 20.40 -2.74 -8.64
CA MET A 157 20.87 -1.38 -8.97
C MET A 157 22.37 -1.36 -9.26
N ASN A 158 23.18 -2.04 -8.45
CA ASN A 158 24.63 -2.11 -8.63
C ASN A 158 25.00 -2.88 -9.90
N ARG A 159 24.34 -4.03 -10.17
CA ARG A 159 24.54 -4.79 -11.41
C ARG A 159 24.21 -3.94 -12.65
N ASN A 160 23.06 -3.26 -12.64
CA ASN A 160 22.68 -2.37 -13.74
C ASN A 160 23.62 -1.17 -13.90
N LYS A 161 24.25 -0.72 -12.84
CA LYS A 161 25.29 0.31 -12.88
C LYS A 161 26.58 -0.23 -13.52
N ALA A 162 27.00 -1.46 -13.15
CA ALA A 162 28.12 -2.12 -13.77
C ALA A 162 27.91 -2.32 -15.29
N LEU A 163 26.73 -2.80 -15.71
CA LEU A 163 26.36 -2.96 -17.12
C LEU A 163 26.48 -1.66 -17.95
N LYS A 164 26.34 -0.50 -17.31
CA LYS A 164 26.45 0.82 -17.98
C LYS A 164 27.87 1.38 -17.99
N MET A 165 28.69 1.04 -16.98
CA MET A 165 29.99 1.69 -16.76
C MET A 165 31.16 0.94 -17.40
N TYR A 166 31.14 -0.40 -17.42
CA TYR A 166 32.26 -1.20 -17.94
C TYR A 166 32.25 -1.21 -19.47
N LYS A 167 33.42 -0.97 -20.05
CA LYS A 167 33.63 -1.01 -21.51
C LYS A 167 34.18 -2.35 -21.98
N ASP A 168 35.05 -2.96 -21.17
CA ASP A 168 35.62 -4.27 -21.49
C ASP A 168 34.68 -5.41 -21.07
N LYS A 169 34.30 -6.24 -22.06
CA LYS A 169 33.31 -7.32 -21.86
C LYS A 169 33.82 -8.42 -20.91
N ASN A 170 35.12 -8.74 -20.92
CA ASN A 170 35.65 -9.83 -20.09
C ASN A 170 35.68 -9.44 -18.63
N SER A 171 36.20 -8.24 -18.32
CA SER A 171 36.17 -7.69 -16.98
C SER A 171 34.73 -7.52 -16.47
N LEU A 172 33.82 -7.10 -17.35
CA LEU A 172 32.39 -6.97 -17.01
C LEU A 172 31.78 -8.32 -16.64
N LYS A 173 31.99 -9.39 -17.44
CA LYS A 173 31.46 -10.73 -17.14
C LYS A 173 31.96 -11.26 -15.81
N ALA A 174 33.21 -11.03 -15.46
CA ALA A 174 33.77 -11.41 -14.15
C ALA A 174 33.06 -10.69 -12.97
N VAL A 175 32.81 -9.39 -13.10
CA VAL A 175 32.09 -8.59 -12.12
C VAL A 175 30.62 -9.02 -12.01
N LEU A 176 29.95 -9.24 -13.15
CA LEU A 176 28.54 -9.67 -13.19
C LEU A 176 28.32 -10.99 -12.45
N LYS A 177 29.24 -11.95 -12.57
CA LYS A 177 29.12 -13.27 -11.92
C LYS A 177 28.89 -13.16 -10.40
N SER A 178 29.55 -12.22 -9.74
CA SER A 178 29.35 -11.99 -8.29
C SER A 178 27.96 -11.41 -7.99
N TYR A 179 27.46 -10.49 -8.82
CA TYR A 179 26.10 -9.96 -8.67
C TYR A 179 25.04 -11.00 -9.02
N ASP A 180 25.28 -11.84 -10.05
CA ASP A 180 24.36 -12.88 -10.49
C ASP A 180 24.13 -13.90 -9.38
N THR A 181 25.19 -14.37 -8.72
CA THR A 181 25.07 -15.27 -7.56
C THR A 181 24.17 -14.68 -6.46
N GLN A 182 24.34 -13.39 -6.15
CA GLN A 182 23.53 -12.73 -5.13
C GLN A 182 22.07 -12.55 -5.60
N LEU A 183 21.85 -12.12 -6.86
CA LEU A 183 20.52 -11.95 -7.43
C LEU A 183 19.76 -13.27 -7.53
N ILE A 184 20.42 -14.36 -7.87
CA ILE A 184 19.83 -15.70 -7.91
C ILE A 184 19.37 -16.10 -6.52
N THR A 185 20.25 -16.03 -5.52
CA THR A 185 19.93 -16.43 -4.13
C THR A 185 18.73 -15.62 -3.59
N LEU A 186 18.79 -14.29 -3.71
CA LEU A 186 17.72 -13.41 -3.24
C LEU A 186 16.46 -13.53 -4.10
N GLY A 187 16.62 -13.73 -5.41
CA GLY A 187 15.54 -13.87 -6.37
C GLY A 187 14.69 -15.11 -6.11
N VAL A 188 15.34 -16.25 -5.87
CA VAL A 188 14.68 -17.52 -5.50
C VAL A 188 13.84 -17.33 -4.24
N ALA A 189 14.42 -16.76 -3.17
CA ALA A 189 13.71 -16.53 -1.92
C ALA A 189 12.48 -15.62 -2.09
N LEU A 190 12.59 -14.56 -2.92
CA LEU A 190 11.47 -13.67 -3.21
C LEU A 190 10.36 -14.38 -4.01
N VAL A 191 10.72 -15.18 -5.00
CA VAL A 191 9.78 -15.91 -5.86
C VAL A 191 8.99 -16.93 -5.07
N GLU A 192 9.66 -17.73 -4.24
CA GLU A 192 9.02 -18.72 -3.37
C GLU A 192 7.97 -18.06 -2.46
N LYS A 193 8.34 -16.96 -1.80
CA LYS A 193 7.44 -16.22 -0.92
C LYS A 193 6.27 -15.57 -1.67
N ARG A 194 6.51 -15.02 -2.87
CA ARG A 194 5.46 -14.44 -3.71
C ARG A 194 4.48 -15.51 -4.20
N LYS A 195 4.97 -16.68 -4.62
CA LYS A 195 4.14 -17.81 -5.06
C LYS A 195 3.22 -18.26 -3.93
N THR A 196 3.78 -18.63 -2.78
CA THR A 196 2.99 -19.07 -1.61
C THR A 196 2.00 -18.01 -1.14
N PHE A 197 2.43 -16.75 -1.10
CA PHE A 197 1.53 -15.64 -0.74
C PHE A 197 0.38 -15.52 -1.73
N THR A 198 0.66 -15.58 -3.04
CA THR A 198 -0.36 -15.39 -4.08
C THR A 198 -1.41 -16.50 -4.03
N GLU A 199 -1.02 -17.74 -3.77
CA GLU A 199 -1.94 -18.87 -3.60
C GLU A 199 -2.91 -18.63 -2.44
N ASN A 200 -2.39 -18.24 -1.27
CA ASN A 200 -3.22 -17.92 -0.10
C ASN A 200 -4.10 -16.69 -0.33
N PHE A 201 -3.55 -15.63 -0.92
CA PHE A 201 -4.27 -14.40 -1.22
C PHE A 201 -5.39 -14.64 -2.23
N ASN A 202 -5.13 -15.45 -3.27
CA ASN A 202 -6.11 -15.83 -4.27
C ASN A 202 -7.30 -16.56 -3.64
N THR A 203 -7.06 -17.51 -2.73
CA THR A 203 -8.12 -18.23 -2.02
C THR A 203 -9.04 -17.26 -1.28
N ILE A 204 -8.47 -16.35 -0.49
CA ILE A 204 -9.27 -15.35 0.25
C ILE A 204 -10.02 -14.42 -0.71
N CYS A 205 -9.35 -13.98 -1.79
CA CYS A 205 -9.99 -13.12 -2.80
C CYS A 205 -11.14 -13.80 -3.52
N LYS A 206 -11.02 -15.08 -3.85
CA LYS A 206 -12.09 -15.88 -4.49
C LYS A 206 -13.35 -15.93 -3.63
N ASP A 207 -13.19 -16.23 -2.35
CA ASP A 207 -14.33 -16.33 -1.42
C ASP A 207 -15.06 -14.97 -1.31
N ILE A 208 -14.32 -13.90 -1.09
CA ILE A 208 -14.88 -12.54 -1.01
C ILE A 208 -15.55 -12.14 -2.33
N HIS A 209 -14.89 -12.44 -3.46
CA HIS A 209 -15.41 -12.07 -4.78
C HIS A 209 -16.71 -12.79 -5.10
N LYS A 210 -16.82 -14.06 -4.74
CA LYS A 210 -18.03 -14.86 -4.90
C LYS A 210 -19.21 -14.29 -4.11
N GLU A 211 -18.97 -13.84 -2.88
CA GLU A 211 -20.00 -13.20 -2.05
C GLU A 211 -20.46 -11.86 -2.64
N LEU A 212 -19.55 -11.08 -3.23
CA LEU A 212 -19.83 -9.78 -3.82
C LEU A 212 -20.49 -9.88 -5.20
N SER A 213 -19.97 -10.73 -6.09
CA SER A 213 -20.43 -10.85 -7.49
C SER A 213 -21.60 -11.82 -7.64
N GLY A 214 -21.63 -12.89 -6.82
CA GLY A 214 -22.58 -13.97 -6.89
C GLY A 214 -22.20 -15.08 -7.87
N THR A 215 -21.74 -14.76 -9.06
CA THR A 215 -21.51 -15.72 -10.16
C THR A 215 -20.12 -15.69 -10.75
N ASP A 216 -19.42 -14.56 -10.68
CA ASP A 216 -18.10 -14.42 -11.29
C ASP A 216 -17.02 -15.15 -10.48
N GLU A 217 -16.14 -15.88 -11.19
CA GLU A 217 -14.99 -16.57 -10.61
C GLU A 217 -13.72 -15.73 -10.79
N LEU A 218 -13.18 -15.20 -9.69
CA LEU A 218 -11.91 -14.49 -9.68
C LEU A 218 -10.75 -15.47 -9.59
N ASN A 219 -9.69 -15.23 -10.36
CA ASN A 219 -8.41 -15.93 -10.19
C ASN A 219 -7.25 -14.96 -10.23
N ILE A 220 -6.32 -15.11 -9.29
CA ILE A 220 -5.06 -14.32 -9.19
C ILE A 220 -3.90 -15.30 -9.19
N GLU A 221 -3.00 -15.17 -10.15
CA GLU A 221 -1.89 -16.07 -10.38
C GLU A 221 -0.57 -15.29 -10.46
N TYR A 222 0.47 -15.80 -9.79
CA TYR A 222 1.83 -15.26 -9.93
C TYR A 222 2.47 -15.78 -11.22
N ARG A 223 3.00 -14.86 -12.03
CA ARG A 223 3.70 -15.16 -13.29
C ARG A 223 5.14 -14.72 -13.23
N SER A 224 6.02 -15.68 -13.05
CA SER A 224 7.46 -15.48 -13.18
C SER A 224 7.87 -15.37 -14.65
N ASN A 225 8.88 -14.55 -14.94
CA ASN A 225 9.51 -14.48 -16.26
C ASN A 225 10.58 -15.59 -16.48
N ILE A 226 10.81 -16.40 -15.48
CA ILE A 226 11.67 -17.60 -15.52
C ILE A 226 10.76 -18.77 -15.17
N ASP A 227 10.94 -19.91 -15.87
CA ASP A 227 10.21 -21.13 -15.55
C ASP A 227 10.58 -21.64 -14.15
N ILE A 228 9.57 -21.64 -13.26
CA ILE A 228 9.74 -21.99 -11.83
C ILE A 228 9.00 -23.27 -11.44
N GLU A 229 8.57 -24.08 -12.39
CA GLU A 229 7.79 -25.29 -12.10
C GLU A 229 8.63 -26.43 -11.49
N LYS A 230 9.93 -26.40 -11.72
CA LYS A 230 10.88 -27.41 -11.21
C LYS A 230 11.78 -26.82 -10.14
N ASP A 231 13.07 -27.01 -10.28
CA ASP A 231 14.10 -26.42 -9.39
C ASP A 231 14.28 -24.94 -9.75
N ILE A 232 13.71 -24.07 -8.93
CA ILE A 232 13.73 -22.61 -9.13
C ILE A 232 15.17 -22.10 -9.20
N LYS A 233 16.06 -22.58 -8.34
CA LYS A 233 17.46 -22.13 -8.29
C LYS A 233 18.17 -22.47 -9.59
N LYS A 234 18.04 -23.73 -10.04
CA LYS A 234 18.66 -24.19 -11.28
C LYS A 234 18.12 -23.43 -12.49
N ALA A 235 16.80 -23.21 -12.55
CA ALA A 235 16.17 -22.42 -13.61
C ALA A 235 16.72 -20.98 -13.65
N TYR A 236 16.94 -20.35 -12.49
CA TYR A 236 17.55 -19.03 -12.39
C TYR A 236 19.00 -19.03 -12.84
N GLU A 237 19.82 -20.01 -12.44
CA GLU A 237 21.21 -20.13 -12.87
C GLU A 237 21.33 -20.29 -14.40
N GLU A 238 20.53 -21.16 -14.99
CA GLU A 238 20.48 -21.38 -16.43
C GLU A 238 20.02 -20.11 -17.19
N ALA A 239 18.93 -19.47 -16.71
CA ALA A 239 18.39 -18.28 -17.33
C ALA A 239 19.35 -17.07 -17.28
N PHE A 240 20.02 -16.84 -16.17
CA PHE A 240 21.01 -15.76 -16.02
C PHE A 240 22.22 -16.01 -16.91
N ASN A 241 22.75 -17.24 -16.95
CA ASN A 241 23.87 -17.60 -17.82
C ASN A 241 23.51 -17.42 -19.30
N ALA A 242 22.34 -17.89 -19.74
CA ALA A 242 21.93 -17.78 -21.14
C ALA A 242 21.63 -16.33 -21.58
N ASN A 243 21.31 -15.45 -20.62
CA ASN A 243 20.88 -14.07 -20.93
C ASN A 243 21.98 -12.99 -20.76
N ILE A 244 23.19 -13.38 -20.31
CA ILE A 244 24.25 -12.44 -19.93
C ILE A 244 24.64 -11.49 -21.08
N ASP A 245 24.80 -12.01 -22.30
CA ASP A 245 25.18 -11.18 -23.45
C ASP A 245 24.06 -10.21 -23.85
N LYS A 246 22.79 -10.62 -23.74
CA LYS A 246 21.64 -9.75 -23.96
C LYS A 246 21.56 -8.62 -22.92
N ASP A 247 21.87 -8.92 -21.65
CA ASP A 247 21.92 -7.90 -20.60
C ASP A 247 23.03 -6.88 -20.83
N ILE A 248 24.19 -7.34 -21.31
CA ILE A 248 25.32 -6.47 -21.67
C ILE A 248 24.92 -5.54 -22.79
N ASP A 249 24.32 -6.06 -23.86
CA ASP A 249 23.89 -5.25 -25.02
C ASP A 249 22.79 -4.24 -24.65
N ARG A 250 21.83 -4.64 -23.83
CA ARG A 250 20.72 -3.78 -23.35
C ARG A 250 21.11 -2.87 -22.18
N LYS A 251 22.27 -3.07 -21.59
CA LYS A 251 22.75 -2.37 -20.38
C LYS A 251 21.76 -2.42 -19.21
N SER A 252 21.04 -3.52 -19.09
CA SER A 252 20.01 -3.71 -18.06
C SER A 252 19.70 -5.19 -17.83
N THR A 253 19.39 -5.56 -16.59
CA THR A 253 18.97 -6.89 -16.19
C THR A 253 17.56 -7.16 -16.71
N ALA A 254 17.40 -8.19 -17.53
CA ALA A 254 16.14 -8.53 -18.17
C ALA A 254 15.32 -9.58 -17.42
N LEU A 255 15.94 -10.40 -16.58
CA LEU A 255 15.31 -11.52 -15.88
C LEU A 255 15.34 -11.36 -14.36
N GLY A 256 14.34 -11.94 -13.69
CA GLY A 256 14.23 -11.97 -12.24
C GLY A 256 12.96 -11.31 -11.68
N PRO A 257 12.74 -11.36 -10.34
CA PRO A 257 11.48 -10.95 -9.69
C PRO A 257 11.05 -9.51 -9.97
N HIS A 258 11.96 -8.63 -10.35
CA HIS A 258 11.65 -7.25 -10.74
C HIS A 258 10.95 -7.14 -12.11
N ARG A 259 10.83 -8.24 -12.87
CA ARG A 259 10.15 -8.33 -14.16
C ARG A 259 8.89 -9.18 -14.16
N ASP A 260 8.64 -9.91 -13.08
CA ASP A 260 7.47 -10.77 -12.92
C ASP A 260 6.16 -9.99 -12.95
N ASP A 261 5.05 -10.70 -13.05
CA ASP A 261 3.71 -10.12 -13.06
C ASP A 261 2.73 -10.97 -12.23
N TYR A 262 1.53 -10.44 -12.07
CA TYR A 262 0.37 -11.14 -11.49
C TYR A 262 -0.76 -11.10 -12.51
N ALA A 263 -1.20 -12.26 -12.97
CA ALA A 263 -2.35 -12.38 -13.82
C ALA A 263 -3.63 -12.36 -12.98
N ILE A 264 -4.58 -11.53 -13.37
CA ILE A 264 -5.88 -11.42 -12.73
C ILE A 264 -6.93 -11.69 -13.79
N SER A 265 -7.75 -12.71 -13.58
CA SER A 265 -8.81 -13.13 -14.52
C SER A 265 -10.15 -13.26 -13.82
N ILE A 266 -11.22 -13.05 -14.58
CA ILE A 266 -12.61 -13.30 -14.21
C ILE A 266 -13.18 -14.28 -15.23
N ASN A 267 -13.72 -15.40 -14.76
CA ASN A 267 -14.26 -16.44 -15.64
C ASN A 267 -13.25 -16.79 -16.76
N GLU A 268 -11.98 -17.04 -16.37
CA GLU A 268 -10.84 -17.36 -17.24
C GLU A 268 -10.37 -16.23 -18.17
N ASN A 269 -11.10 -15.11 -18.27
CA ASN A 269 -10.73 -13.98 -19.12
C ASN A 269 -9.88 -12.97 -18.37
N GLU A 270 -8.80 -12.45 -19.01
CA GLU A 270 -7.92 -11.43 -18.43
C GLU A 270 -8.72 -10.17 -18.03
N ALA A 271 -8.78 -9.88 -16.73
CA ALA A 271 -9.61 -8.80 -16.19
C ALA A 271 -9.26 -7.42 -16.81
N ARG A 272 -7.98 -7.17 -17.05
CA ARG A 272 -7.52 -5.90 -17.66
C ARG A 272 -8.12 -5.62 -19.04
N LYS A 273 -8.36 -6.66 -19.83
CA LYS A 273 -8.83 -6.53 -21.23
C LYS A 273 -10.34 -6.64 -21.37
N PHE A 274 -10.96 -7.51 -20.59
CA PHE A 274 -12.33 -7.96 -20.83
C PHE A 274 -13.33 -7.59 -19.75
N ALA A 275 -12.86 -7.23 -18.53
CA ALA A 275 -13.79 -6.93 -17.45
C ALA A 275 -14.43 -5.55 -17.59
N SER A 276 -15.73 -5.48 -17.28
CA SER A 276 -16.44 -4.21 -17.15
C SER A 276 -15.90 -3.37 -15.97
N GLN A 277 -16.21 -2.08 -15.95
CA GLN A 277 -15.84 -1.18 -14.84
C GLN A 277 -16.38 -1.69 -13.49
N GLY A 278 -17.63 -2.19 -13.49
CA GLY A 278 -18.24 -2.73 -12.29
C GLY A 278 -17.52 -3.99 -11.78
N GLN A 279 -17.12 -4.90 -12.69
CA GLN A 279 -16.33 -6.07 -12.35
C GLN A 279 -14.95 -5.69 -11.80
N LEU A 280 -14.24 -4.75 -12.43
CA LEU A 280 -12.96 -4.28 -11.92
C LEU A 280 -13.05 -3.68 -10.52
N ARG A 281 -14.12 -2.91 -10.23
CA ARG A 281 -14.39 -2.39 -8.87
C ARG A 281 -14.62 -3.53 -7.88
N THR A 282 -15.36 -4.58 -8.26
CA THR A 282 -15.59 -5.76 -7.41
C THR A 282 -14.29 -6.51 -7.14
N VAL A 283 -13.46 -6.74 -8.17
CA VAL A 283 -12.14 -7.36 -8.02
C VAL A 283 -11.27 -6.55 -7.05
N MET A 284 -11.18 -5.23 -7.26
CA MET A 284 -10.35 -4.39 -6.42
C MET A 284 -10.83 -4.37 -4.97
N LEU A 285 -12.16 -4.30 -4.76
CA LEU A 285 -12.74 -4.39 -3.42
C LEU A 285 -12.42 -5.75 -2.77
N SER A 286 -12.53 -6.85 -3.51
CA SER A 286 -12.19 -8.19 -3.01
C SER A 286 -10.72 -8.27 -2.59
N MET A 287 -9.82 -7.76 -3.41
CA MET A 287 -8.38 -7.72 -3.11
C MET A 287 -8.06 -6.87 -1.87
N LYS A 288 -8.70 -5.72 -1.73
CA LYS A 288 -8.49 -4.81 -0.59
C LYS A 288 -9.06 -5.38 0.72
N ILE A 289 -10.20 -6.04 0.67
CA ILE A 289 -10.75 -6.71 1.85
C ILE A 289 -9.89 -7.92 2.23
N ALA A 290 -9.34 -8.66 1.24
CA ALA A 290 -8.38 -9.73 1.50
C ALA A 290 -7.09 -9.19 2.14
N GLU A 291 -6.53 -8.08 1.63
CA GLU A 291 -5.40 -7.36 2.24
C GLU A 291 -5.71 -7.03 3.70
N LEU A 292 -6.87 -6.42 3.96
CA LEU A 292 -7.31 -6.05 5.31
C LEU A 292 -7.39 -7.26 6.25
N LYS A 293 -8.03 -8.36 5.80
CA LYS A 293 -8.14 -9.61 6.59
C LYS A 293 -6.76 -10.19 6.91
N MET A 294 -5.85 -10.24 5.94
CA MET A 294 -4.50 -10.76 6.14
C MET A 294 -3.70 -9.91 7.13
N ILE A 295 -3.71 -8.58 6.97
CA ILE A 295 -2.97 -7.70 7.89
C ILE A 295 -3.55 -7.78 9.29
N ARG A 296 -4.87 -7.82 9.43
CA ARG A 296 -5.56 -7.94 10.72
C ARG A 296 -5.24 -9.24 11.45
N SER A 297 -4.97 -10.33 10.74
CA SER A 297 -4.57 -11.59 11.36
C SER A 297 -3.21 -11.51 12.07
N PHE A 298 -2.34 -10.59 11.64
CA PHE A 298 -1.03 -10.34 12.27
C PHE A 298 -1.07 -9.20 13.29
N ASN A 299 -1.85 -8.16 13.00
CA ASN A 299 -1.97 -6.99 13.87
C ASN A 299 -3.44 -6.61 14.00
N LYS A 300 -3.98 -6.73 15.22
CA LYS A 300 -5.39 -6.39 15.51
C LYS A 300 -5.66 -4.89 15.41
N ASP A 301 -4.64 -4.04 15.62
CA ASP A 301 -4.75 -2.58 15.63
C ASP A 301 -4.58 -1.99 14.22
N VAL A 302 -5.48 -2.34 13.30
CA VAL A 302 -5.50 -1.80 11.93
C VAL A 302 -6.54 -0.69 11.83
N THR A 303 -6.17 0.44 11.22
CA THR A 303 -7.10 1.52 10.83
C THR A 303 -7.36 1.46 9.33
N LEU A 304 -8.64 1.43 8.95
CA LEU A 304 -9.04 1.48 7.55
C LEU A 304 -9.24 2.93 7.10
N LEU A 305 -8.64 3.30 5.99
CA LEU A 305 -8.75 4.61 5.35
C LEU A 305 -9.52 4.45 4.03
N LEU A 306 -10.64 5.14 3.89
CA LEU A 306 -11.51 5.10 2.70
C LEU A 306 -11.58 6.51 2.10
N ASP A 307 -10.78 6.76 1.06
CA ASP A 307 -10.72 8.06 0.40
C ASP A 307 -11.62 8.08 -0.84
N ASP A 308 -12.76 8.77 -0.74
CA ASP A 308 -13.79 8.93 -1.79
C ASP A 308 -14.31 7.61 -2.45
N VAL A 309 -14.15 6.47 -1.75
CA VAL A 309 -14.50 5.13 -2.28
C VAL A 309 -16.01 4.91 -2.33
N PHE A 310 -16.74 5.48 -1.36
CA PHE A 310 -18.19 5.22 -1.21
C PHE A 310 -19.00 5.71 -2.39
N SER A 311 -18.63 6.82 -3.01
CA SER A 311 -19.31 7.36 -4.20
C SER A 311 -19.26 6.39 -5.41
N GLU A 312 -18.30 5.48 -5.43
CA GLU A 312 -18.09 4.54 -6.53
C GLU A 312 -18.73 3.16 -6.31
N LEU A 313 -19.27 2.90 -5.10
CA LEU A 313 -19.84 1.61 -4.72
C LEU A 313 -21.37 1.66 -4.67
N ASP A 314 -22.01 0.60 -5.14
CA ASP A 314 -23.44 0.37 -4.92
C ASP A 314 -23.74 0.01 -3.45
N LYS A 315 -25.03 0.00 -3.09
CA LYS A 315 -25.49 -0.26 -1.71
C LYS A 315 -25.03 -1.63 -1.19
N LYS A 316 -25.02 -2.68 -2.02
CA LYS A 316 -24.59 -4.03 -1.65
C LYS A 316 -23.11 -4.05 -1.27
N ARG A 317 -22.24 -3.44 -2.10
CA ARG A 317 -20.79 -3.36 -1.86
C ARG A 317 -20.45 -2.47 -0.67
N LYS A 318 -21.15 -1.34 -0.51
CA LYS A 318 -21.03 -0.46 0.67
C LYS A 318 -21.29 -1.24 1.96
N LYS A 319 -22.42 -1.96 2.01
CA LYS A 319 -22.77 -2.79 3.17
C LYS A 319 -21.73 -3.86 3.45
N TYR A 320 -21.33 -4.61 2.43
CA TYR A 320 -20.31 -5.65 2.59
C TYR A 320 -18.99 -5.12 3.14
N LEU A 321 -18.54 -3.96 2.65
CA LEU A 321 -17.33 -3.31 3.16
C LEU A 321 -17.46 -2.92 4.63
N LEU A 322 -18.61 -2.35 5.03
CA LEU A 322 -18.87 -1.97 6.42
C LEU A 322 -18.94 -3.20 7.35
N ASP A 323 -19.57 -4.29 6.90
CA ASP A 323 -19.63 -5.54 7.63
C ASP A 323 -18.20 -6.15 7.81
N ALA A 324 -17.36 -6.08 6.77
CA ALA A 324 -15.98 -6.53 6.82
C ALA A 324 -15.09 -5.72 7.76
N VAL A 325 -15.40 -4.43 7.94
CA VAL A 325 -14.70 -3.54 8.90
C VAL A 325 -14.98 -3.94 10.35
N GLY A 326 -16.24 -4.30 10.68
CA GLY A 326 -16.63 -4.65 12.04
C GLY A 326 -16.29 -3.54 13.06
N ASP A 327 -15.61 -3.92 14.15
CA ASP A 327 -15.23 -2.99 15.25
C ASP A 327 -13.92 -2.23 15.02
N MET A 328 -13.33 -2.32 13.85
CA MET A 328 -12.08 -1.59 13.55
C MET A 328 -12.33 -0.09 13.47
N GLN A 329 -11.27 0.67 13.75
CA GLN A 329 -11.29 2.09 13.44
C GLN A 329 -11.29 2.30 11.91
N VAL A 330 -12.26 3.07 11.43
CA VAL A 330 -12.36 3.46 10.03
C VAL A 330 -12.48 4.98 9.90
N ILE A 331 -11.84 5.51 8.87
CA ILE A 331 -11.86 6.94 8.53
C ILE A 331 -12.35 7.05 7.09
N PHE A 332 -13.52 7.62 6.92
CA PHE A 332 -14.16 7.84 5.63
C PHE A 332 -13.96 9.28 5.19
N THR A 333 -13.77 9.51 3.90
CA THR A 333 -13.96 10.83 3.31
C THR A 333 -15.21 10.81 2.45
N LEU A 334 -16.12 11.74 2.69
CA LEU A 334 -17.38 11.86 1.98
C LEU A 334 -17.64 13.33 1.59
N GLN A 335 -18.49 13.52 0.57
CA GLN A 335 -19.02 14.83 0.23
C GLN A 335 -20.34 15.08 0.96
N ASP A 336 -21.17 14.04 1.09
CA ASP A 336 -22.48 14.08 1.72
C ASP A 336 -22.67 12.85 2.63
N MET A 337 -23.44 13.02 3.70
CA MET A 337 -23.85 11.95 4.59
C MET A 337 -24.87 10.99 3.94
N ASP A 338 -25.57 11.42 2.90
CA ASP A 338 -26.55 10.60 2.19
C ASP A 338 -25.95 9.32 1.62
N ASP A 339 -24.65 9.32 1.35
CA ASP A 339 -23.92 8.15 0.88
C ASP A 339 -23.85 6.99 1.88
N ILE A 340 -24.02 7.27 3.18
CA ILE A 340 -23.70 6.29 4.24
C ILE A 340 -24.73 6.27 5.38
N LYS A 341 -25.59 7.27 5.53
CA LYS A 341 -26.48 7.45 6.70
C LYS A 341 -27.33 6.23 7.05
N ASP A 342 -27.80 5.48 6.03
CA ASP A 342 -28.63 4.28 6.21
C ASP A 342 -27.82 3.02 6.51
N LEU A 343 -26.49 3.10 6.52
CA LEU A 343 -25.58 1.97 6.60
C LEU A 343 -24.70 1.99 7.85
N ILE A 344 -24.67 3.11 8.57
CA ILE A 344 -23.87 3.24 9.80
C ILE A 344 -24.77 3.29 11.04
N ASP A 345 -24.30 2.62 12.09
CA ASP A 345 -24.92 2.71 13.41
C ASP A 345 -24.61 4.07 14.05
N ASP A 346 -25.27 4.32 15.19
CA ASP A 346 -25.21 5.57 15.92
C ASP A 346 -23.88 5.85 16.68
N ASP A 347 -22.77 5.19 16.35
CA ASP A 347 -21.49 5.32 17.07
C ASP A 347 -20.38 5.83 16.13
N TYR A 348 -20.44 7.12 15.79
CA TYR A 348 -19.51 7.75 14.85
C TYR A 348 -19.19 9.20 15.19
N LEU A 349 -18.13 9.73 14.61
CA LEU A 349 -17.74 11.14 14.65
C LEU A 349 -17.77 11.75 13.25
N ILE A 350 -18.49 12.84 13.06
CA ILE A 350 -18.41 13.68 11.87
C ILE A 350 -17.41 14.80 12.11
N ILE A 351 -16.47 14.94 11.20
CA ILE A 351 -15.46 16.00 11.16
C ILE A 351 -15.74 16.87 9.93
N LYS A 352 -16.25 18.07 10.12
CA LYS A 352 -16.47 19.05 9.05
C LYS A 352 -15.21 19.89 8.87
N LEU A 353 -14.48 19.70 7.78
CA LEU A 353 -13.20 20.40 7.55
C LEU A 353 -13.37 21.92 7.29
N GLU A 354 -14.51 22.33 6.75
CA GLU A 354 -14.75 23.74 6.38
C GLU A 354 -14.99 24.62 7.60
N THR A 355 -15.69 24.11 8.61
CA THR A 355 -16.03 24.82 9.86
C THR A 355 -15.16 24.42 11.03
N ASN A 356 -14.32 23.40 10.86
CA ASN A 356 -13.51 22.79 11.92
C ASN A 356 -14.37 22.21 13.07
N GLU A 357 -15.63 21.85 12.77
CA GLU A 357 -16.56 21.27 13.72
C GLU A 357 -16.38 19.75 13.81
N MET A 358 -16.51 19.23 15.02
CA MET A 358 -16.55 17.80 15.32
C MET A 358 -17.89 17.48 15.98
N ILE A 359 -18.70 16.66 15.30
CA ILE A 359 -20.05 16.32 15.75
C ILE A 359 -20.09 14.82 16.01
N TYR A 360 -20.36 14.46 17.26
CA TYR A 360 -20.56 13.06 17.64
C TYR A 360 -22.01 12.66 17.32
N GLY A 361 -22.17 11.61 16.49
CA GLY A 361 -23.44 10.96 16.24
C GLY A 361 -23.59 9.71 17.12
N GLY A 362 -24.81 9.44 17.59
CA GLY A 362 -25.08 8.22 18.36
C GLY A 362 -26.05 8.42 19.51
N ARG A 363 -26.65 7.30 20.00
CA ARG A 363 -27.61 7.28 21.11
C ARG A 363 -27.07 7.82 22.46
N ASN A 364 -25.77 8.05 22.56
CA ASN A 364 -25.10 8.56 23.78
C ASN A 364 -24.60 10.01 23.66
N GLY A 365 -25.02 10.74 22.63
CA GLY A 365 -24.77 12.17 22.49
C GLY A 365 -25.73 12.98 23.36
N ARG A 366 -25.64 12.81 24.69
CA ARG A 366 -26.15 13.74 25.70
C ARG A 366 -25.00 14.22 26.54
#